data_5f9a8a838b908ff97fc3602e6216a72c
#
_entry.id   5f9a8a838b908ff97fc3602e6216a72c
#
_cell.length_a   1.000
_cell.length_b   1.000
_cell.length_c   1.000
_cell.angle_alpha   90.00
_cell.angle_beta   90.00
_cell.angle_gamma   90.00
#
_symmetry.space_group_name_H-M   'P 1'
#
loop_
_entity.id
_entity.type
_entity.pdbx_description
1 polymer ?
#
loop_
_entity_poly.entity_id
_entity_poly.type
_entity_poly.pdbx_seq_one_letter_code
_entity_poly.pdbx_strand_id
1 'polypeptide(L)'
;MERHPHGRAANSYAAYVALKNLTQAETDFKFNDRDGNGIQDFWTADVTGLYSVDPGNGQIQLIDRRLAEADARPLKALVPKPIPYHGYYFVALDVDESENPPESFRQDTDKKSGKVHHLNKFAFCAYPAGPESGHEIMIISQGNQVFGRWDLTSPPRNWPTDEELHKWGKH
;
A
#
# COMPACT_ATOMS: atom_id res chain seq x y z
N MET A 1 -9.65 -20.42 -18.26
CA MET A 1 -9.09 -19.40 -19.15
C MET A 1 -7.58 -19.50 -19.13
N GLU A 2 -7.00 -19.79 -20.23
CA GLU A 2 -5.56 -19.96 -20.33
C GLU A 2 -4.88 -18.59 -20.25
N ARG A 3 -3.91 -18.46 -19.34
CA ARG A 3 -3.16 -17.21 -19.18
C ARG A 3 -1.83 -17.32 -19.88
N HIS A 4 -1.55 -16.39 -20.78
CA HIS A 4 -0.28 -16.31 -21.47
C HIS A 4 0.83 -15.81 -20.54
N PRO A 5 2.09 -16.22 -20.75
CA PRO A 5 3.23 -15.69 -19.99
C PRO A 5 3.27 -14.16 -19.94
N HIS A 6 2.81 -13.48 -21.00
CA HIS A 6 2.70 -12.02 -21.05
C HIS A 6 1.78 -11.44 -19.99
N GLY A 7 0.77 -12.21 -19.51
CA GLY A 7 -0.14 -11.77 -18.48
C GLY A 7 0.54 -11.48 -17.15
N ARG A 8 1.54 -12.29 -16.78
CA ARG A 8 2.30 -12.08 -15.53
C ARG A 8 3.14 -10.81 -15.56
N ALA A 9 3.84 -10.57 -16.66
CA ALA A 9 4.64 -9.37 -16.83
C ALA A 9 3.75 -8.12 -16.86
N ALA A 10 2.60 -8.17 -17.55
CA ALA A 10 1.63 -7.08 -17.58
C ALA A 10 1.04 -6.82 -16.19
N ASN A 11 0.76 -7.87 -15.42
CA ASN A 11 0.25 -7.76 -14.05
C ASN A 11 1.28 -7.13 -13.12
N SER A 12 2.54 -7.55 -13.19
CA SER A 12 3.63 -6.95 -12.41
C SER A 12 3.81 -5.47 -12.72
N TYR A 13 3.75 -5.10 -14.01
CA TYR A 13 3.85 -3.71 -14.42
C TYR A 13 2.66 -2.89 -13.89
N ALA A 14 1.44 -3.42 -13.99
CA ALA A 14 0.26 -2.75 -13.46
C ALA A 14 0.35 -2.56 -11.94
N ALA A 15 0.87 -3.56 -11.21
CA ALA A 15 1.09 -3.46 -9.77
C ALA A 15 2.16 -2.42 -9.43
N TYR A 16 3.25 -2.35 -10.21
CA TYR A 16 4.27 -1.31 -10.09
C TYR A 16 3.64 0.08 -10.23
N VAL A 17 2.85 0.30 -11.28
CA VAL A 17 2.17 1.58 -11.52
C VAL A 17 1.21 1.89 -10.37
N ALA A 18 0.47 0.90 -9.88
CA ALA A 18 -0.46 1.08 -8.77
C ALA A 18 0.26 1.52 -7.48
N LEU A 19 1.42 0.93 -7.17
CA LEU A 19 2.23 1.37 -6.03
C LEU A 19 2.68 2.82 -6.17
N LYS A 20 3.07 3.24 -7.38
CA LYS A 20 3.41 4.64 -7.65
C LYS A 20 2.19 5.55 -7.46
N ASN A 21 1.01 5.10 -7.89
CA ASN A 21 -0.23 5.85 -7.69
C ASN A 21 -0.58 5.98 -6.20
N LEU A 22 -0.33 4.96 -5.39
CA LEU A 22 -0.51 5.05 -3.94
C LEU A 22 0.41 6.11 -3.31
N THR A 23 1.65 6.20 -3.77
CA THR A 23 2.58 7.23 -3.30
C THR A 23 2.09 8.64 -3.65
N GLN A 24 1.58 8.83 -4.86
CA GLN A 24 0.99 10.11 -5.28
C GLN A 24 -0.25 10.45 -4.46
N ALA A 25 -1.11 9.46 -4.20
CA ALA A 25 -2.29 9.63 -3.37
C ALA A 25 -1.92 10.03 -1.94
N GLU A 26 -0.90 9.42 -1.37
CA GLU A 26 -0.40 9.79 -0.04
C GLU A 26 0.13 11.20 0.01
N THR A 27 0.86 11.62 -1.01
CA THR A 27 1.36 13.00 -1.12
C THR A 27 0.20 14.00 -1.16
N ASP A 28 -0.84 13.72 -1.96
CA ASP A 28 -2.05 14.52 -2.02
C ASP A 28 -2.77 14.54 -0.66
N PHE A 29 -2.93 13.36 -0.04
CA PHE A 29 -3.58 13.24 1.27
C PHE A 29 -2.92 14.14 2.31
N LYS A 30 -1.60 14.06 2.42
CA LYS A 30 -0.84 14.81 3.43
C LYS A 30 -0.87 16.30 3.15
N PHE A 31 -0.46 16.72 1.95
CA PHE A 31 -0.23 18.13 1.67
C PHE A 31 -1.51 18.93 1.49
N ASN A 32 -2.62 18.28 1.17
CA ASN A 32 -3.92 18.93 1.05
C ASN A 32 -4.87 18.62 2.22
N ASP A 33 -4.36 17.95 3.26
CA ASP A 33 -5.13 17.61 4.47
C ASP A 33 -6.51 17.03 4.10
N ARG A 34 -6.48 15.92 3.33
CA ARG A 34 -7.70 15.39 2.71
C ARG A 34 -8.73 14.85 3.71
N ASP A 35 -8.32 14.48 4.91
CA ASP A 35 -9.26 14.08 5.96
C ASP A 35 -9.76 15.26 6.79
N GLY A 36 -9.23 16.46 6.57
CA GLY A 36 -9.73 17.68 7.18
C GLY A 36 -9.49 17.79 8.68
N ASN A 37 -8.50 17.06 9.23
CA ASN A 37 -8.24 17.08 10.67
C ASN A 37 -7.26 18.19 11.11
N GLY A 38 -6.74 18.98 10.16
CA GLY A 38 -5.79 20.06 10.45
C GLY A 38 -4.35 19.63 10.62
N ILE A 39 -4.05 18.36 10.40
CA ILE A 39 -2.71 17.78 10.56
C ILE A 39 -2.22 17.27 9.22
N GLN A 40 -1.02 17.68 8.81
CA GLN A 40 -0.39 17.19 7.59
C GLN A 40 0.34 15.88 7.87
N ASP A 41 -0.33 14.76 7.63
CA ASP A 41 0.18 13.41 7.83
C ASP A 41 -0.29 12.47 6.73
N PHE A 42 0.34 11.30 6.65
CA PHE A 42 -0.03 10.24 5.71
C PHE A 42 -1.11 9.35 6.31
N TRP A 43 -1.96 8.78 5.45
CA TRP A 43 -2.89 7.72 5.81
C TRP A 43 -2.16 6.38 5.75
N THR A 44 -2.07 5.68 6.86
CA THR A 44 -1.27 4.45 6.96
C THR A 44 -2.05 3.23 7.44
N ALA A 45 -3.34 3.38 7.72
CA ALA A 45 -4.15 2.27 8.25
C ALA A 45 -4.35 1.15 7.23
N ASP A 46 -4.55 1.50 5.96
CA ASP A 46 -4.83 0.56 4.88
C ASP A 46 -4.66 1.24 3.52
N VAL A 47 -4.99 0.52 2.45
CA VAL A 47 -5.07 1.08 1.09
C VAL A 47 -6.44 1.72 0.86
N THR A 48 -7.50 1.07 1.33
CA THR A 48 -8.90 1.44 1.08
C THR A 48 -9.21 2.87 1.50
N GLY A 49 -8.64 3.35 2.60
CA GLY A 49 -8.90 4.70 3.12
C GLY A 49 -8.52 5.82 2.14
N LEU A 50 -7.54 5.60 1.28
CA LEU A 50 -7.18 6.57 0.24
C LEU A 50 -8.30 6.78 -0.79
N TYR A 51 -9.28 5.90 -0.81
CA TYR A 51 -10.52 6.06 -1.57
C TYR A 51 -11.68 6.50 -0.69
N SER A 52 -11.88 5.88 0.47
CA SER A 52 -13.13 5.91 1.23
C SER A 52 -13.18 6.92 2.37
N VAL A 53 -12.05 7.49 2.81
CA VAL A 53 -12.05 8.50 3.87
C VAL A 53 -12.95 9.66 3.45
N ASP A 54 -13.81 10.11 4.38
CA ASP A 54 -14.78 11.17 4.15
C ASP A 54 -14.61 12.25 5.21
N PRO A 55 -14.15 13.45 4.82
CA PRO A 55 -14.00 14.57 5.76
C PRO A 55 -15.32 15.27 6.11
N GLY A 56 -16.44 14.81 5.53
CA GLY A 56 -17.77 15.39 5.76
C GLY A 56 -18.49 15.85 4.50
N ASN A 57 -17.83 15.83 3.35
CA ASN A 57 -18.39 16.27 2.08
C ASN A 57 -18.27 15.23 0.95
N GLY A 58 -18.06 13.97 1.30
CA GLY A 58 -17.91 12.85 0.38
C GLY A 58 -16.56 12.18 0.49
N GLN A 59 -16.46 11.01 -0.09
CA GLN A 59 -15.23 10.22 -0.10
C GLN A 59 -14.14 10.93 -0.91
N ILE A 60 -12.90 10.84 -0.43
CA ILE A 60 -11.78 11.57 -1.05
C ILE A 60 -11.35 11.01 -2.41
N GLN A 61 -11.53 9.72 -2.65
CA GLN A 61 -11.32 9.05 -3.95
C GLN A 61 -9.99 9.41 -4.61
N LEU A 62 -8.89 9.30 -3.87
CA LEU A 62 -7.54 9.61 -4.38
C LEU A 62 -6.95 8.49 -5.23
N ILE A 63 -7.54 7.30 -5.20
CA ILE A 63 -7.15 6.13 -6.00
C ILE A 63 -8.38 5.54 -6.70
N ASP A 64 -8.14 4.72 -7.70
CA ASP A 64 -9.19 3.94 -8.37
C ASP A 64 -9.90 3.04 -7.35
N ARG A 65 -11.25 2.99 -7.41
CA ARG A 65 -12.04 2.11 -6.54
C ARG A 65 -11.60 0.66 -6.64
N ARG A 66 -11.27 0.19 -7.84
CA ARG A 66 -10.82 -1.20 -8.06
C ARG A 66 -9.52 -1.49 -7.32
N LEU A 67 -8.62 -0.51 -7.22
CA LEU A 67 -7.40 -0.64 -6.42
C LEU A 67 -7.74 -0.72 -4.92
N ALA A 68 -8.67 0.10 -4.46
CA ALA A 68 -9.15 0.04 -3.07
C ALA A 68 -9.81 -1.29 -2.73
N GLU A 69 -10.54 -1.90 -3.68
CA GLU A 69 -11.17 -3.22 -3.51
C GLU A 69 -10.16 -4.36 -3.46
N ALA A 70 -8.93 -4.14 -3.91
CA ALA A 70 -7.84 -5.12 -3.84
C ALA A 70 -7.05 -5.07 -2.54
N ASP A 71 -7.47 -4.26 -1.59
CA ASP A 71 -6.85 -4.18 -0.26
C ASP A 71 -7.07 -5.48 0.50
N ALA A 72 -5.97 -6.15 0.86
CA ALA A 72 -6.03 -7.45 1.55
C ALA A 72 -6.44 -7.33 3.02
N ARG A 73 -6.25 -6.16 3.64
CA ARG A 73 -6.57 -5.92 5.06
C ARG A 73 -7.17 -4.53 5.27
N PRO A 74 -8.34 -4.26 4.69
CA PRO A 74 -8.96 -2.95 4.88
C PRO A 74 -9.47 -2.77 6.31
N LEU A 75 -9.36 -1.56 6.83
CA LEU A 75 -9.94 -1.19 8.11
C LEU A 75 -11.48 -1.29 8.04
N LYS A 76 -12.02 -0.81 6.92
CA LYS A 76 -13.45 -0.92 6.60
C LYS A 76 -13.59 -1.35 5.14
N ALA A 77 -13.97 -2.60 4.94
CA ALA A 77 -14.04 -3.19 3.61
C ALA A 77 -15.12 -2.56 2.74
N LEU A 78 -14.81 -2.33 1.46
CA LEU A 78 -15.76 -1.89 0.44
C LEU A 78 -16.52 -3.06 -0.18
N VAL A 79 -15.95 -4.26 -0.10
CA VAL A 79 -16.49 -5.49 -0.68
C VAL A 79 -16.37 -6.63 0.32
N PRO A 80 -17.18 -7.71 0.22
CA PRO A 80 -17.12 -8.83 1.18
C PRO A 80 -15.77 -9.55 1.22
N LYS A 81 -15.09 -9.62 0.07
CA LYS A 81 -13.74 -10.19 -0.05
C LYS A 81 -12.90 -9.31 -0.97
N PRO A 82 -11.58 -9.17 -0.73
CA PRO A 82 -10.72 -8.46 -1.64
C PRO A 82 -10.80 -9.02 -3.06
N ILE A 83 -10.83 -8.12 -4.04
CA ILE A 83 -10.86 -8.46 -5.46
C ILE A 83 -9.51 -8.07 -6.05
N PRO A 84 -8.73 -9.02 -6.61
CA PRO A 84 -7.42 -8.68 -7.16
C PRO A 84 -7.50 -7.59 -8.23
N TYR A 85 -6.56 -6.66 -8.20
CA TYR A 85 -6.37 -5.63 -9.21
C TYR A 85 -5.25 -6.07 -10.14
N HIS A 86 -5.59 -6.39 -11.38
CA HIS A 86 -4.63 -6.98 -12.34
C HIS A 86 -3.88 -8.18 -11.74
N GLY A 87 -4.60 -9.04 -11.01
CA GLY A 87 -4.04 -10.24 -10.42
C GLY A 87 -3.26 -10.04 -9.13
N TYR A 88 -3.22 -8.83 -8.58
CA TYR A 88 -2.47 -8.48 -7.37
C TYR A 88 -3.37 -8.00 -6.24
N TYR A 89 -3.02 -8.37 -5.02
CA TYR A 89 -3.50 -7.74 -3.80
C TYR A 89 -2.52 -6.66 -3.34
N PHE A 90 -3.04 -5.72 -2.56
CA PHE A 90 -2.27 -4.62 -1.98
C PHE A 90 -2.54 -4.56 -0.48
N VAL A 91 -1.53 -4.15 0.28
CA VAL A 91 -1.67 -4.07 1.73
C VAL A 91 -0.74 -3.00 2.29
N ALA A 92 -1.21 -2.27 3.31
CA ALA A 92 -0.36 -1.37 4.07
C ALA A 92 0.51 -2.19 5.02
N LEU A 93 1.79 -1.85 5.13
CA LEU A 93 2.73 -2.51 6.04
C LEU A 93 2.55 -1.98 7.47
N ASP A 94 2.92 -2.82 8.45
CA ASP A 94 2.63 -2.54 9.86
C ASP A 94 3.75 -1.76 10.56
N VAL A 95 5.00 -2.21 10.38
CA VAL A 95 6.15 -1.70 11.13
C VAL A 95 7.33 -1.46 10.20
N ASP A 96 8.06 -0.40 10.47
CA ASP A 96 9.33 -0.10 9.83
C ASP A 96 10.48 -0.71 10.63
N GLU A 97 11.01 -1.84 10.18
CA GLU A 97 12.10 -2.53 10.84
C GLU A 97 13.46 -1.91 10.55
N SER A 98 13.55 -0.93 9.66
CA SER A 98 14.80 -0.20 9.40
C SER A 98 15.13 0.80 10.52
N GLU A 99 14.15 1.12 11.34
CA GLU A 99 14.34 1.99 12.52
C GLU A 99 14.79 1.17 13.74
N ASN A 100 15.51 1.81 14.66
CA ASN A 100 15.97 1.19 15.89
C ASN A 100 15.62 2.08 17.09
N PRO A 101 14.59 1.72 17.91
CA PRO A 101 13.75 0.52 17.80
C PRO A 101 12.80 0.57 16.60
N PRO A 102 12.26 -0.57 16.14
CA PRO A 102 11.29 -0.60 15.06
C PRO A 102 10.11 0.32 15.34
N GLU A 103 9.63 1.01 14.30
CA GLU A 103 8.60 2.03 14.42
C GLU A 103 7.33 1.62 13.69
N SER A 104 6.17 1.72 14.36
CA SER A 104 4.89 1.49 13.72
C SER A 104 4.61 2.56 12.67
N PHE A 105 4.07 2.16 11.51
CA PHE A 105 3.54 3.12 10.55
C PHE A 105 2.23 3.76 11.02
N ARG A 106 1.63 3.26 12.08
CA ARG A 106 0.35 3.74 12.60
C ARG A 106 0.56 4.48 13.90
N GLN A 107 0.42 5.80 13.84
CA GLN A 107 0.52 6.70 14.98
C GLN A 107 -0.83 7.34 15.26
N ASP A 108 -1.07 7.70 16.51
CA ASP A 108 -2.22 8.49 16.91
C ASP A 108 -1.85 9.98 16.83
N THR A 109 -1.93 10.56 15.64
CA THR A 109 -1.45 11.92 15.38
C THR A 109 -2.46 12.99 15.79
N ASP A 110 -3.76 12.68 15.74
CA ASP A 110 -4.83 13.67 15.99
C ASP A 110 -5.64 13.38 17.28
N LYS A 111 -5.35 12.30 17.96
CA LYS A 111 -6.02 11.86 19.21
C LYS A 111 -7.52 11.59 19.07
N LYS A 112 -8.05 11.55 17.84
CA LYS A 112 -9.48 11.33 17.56
C LYS A 112 -9.72 10.11 16.70
N SER A 113 -8.91 9.96 15.65
CA SER A 113 -9.11 8.92 14.63
C SER A 113 -8.51 7.58 15.00
N GLY A 114 -7.71 7.52 16.06
CA GLY A 114 -6.94 6.34 16.43
C GLY A 114 -5.62 6.27 15.67
N LYS A 115 -5.01 5.11 15.65
CA LYS A 115 -3.69 4.88 15.05
C LYS A 115 -3.85 4.58 13.56
N VAL A 116 -4.15 5.58 12.76
CA VAL A 116 -4.41 5.44 11.32
C VAL A 116 -3.52 6.30 10.45
N HIS A 117 -2.64 7.11 11.03
CA HIS A 117 -1.78 8.06 10.33
C HIS A 117 -0.33 7.90 10.73
N HIS A 118 0.58 8.52 9.97
CA HIS A 118 1.96 8.75 10.34
C HIS A 118 2.41 10.11 9.81
N LEU A 119 3.15 10.86 10.62
CA LEU A 119 3.59 12.20 10.26
C LEU A 119 4.55 12.20 9.07
N ASN A 120 5.39 11.17 8.91
CA ASN A 120 6.54 11.24 8.01
C ASN A 120 6.68 10.06 7.05
N LYS A 121 5.99 8.95 7.26
CA LYS A 121 6.23 7.74 6.46
C LYS A 121 4.99 6.89 6.24
N PHE A 122 5.05 6.10 5.20
CA PHE A 122 4.09 5.06 4.87
C PHE A 122 4.82 3.93 4.14
N ALA A 123 4.20 2.77 4.05
CA ALA A 123 4.69 1.69 3.20
C ALA A 123 3.57 0.77 2.76
N PHE A 124 3.67 0.29 1.53
CA PHE A 124 2.71 -0.64 0.93
C PHE A 124 3.43 -1.81 0.29
N CYS A 125 2.72 -2.94 0.22
CA CYS A 125 3.16 -4.13 -0.47
C CYS A 125 2.13 -4.53 -1.51
N ALA A 126 2.60 -4.95 -2.69
CA ALA A 126 1.80 -5.58 -3.73
C ALA A 126 2.27 -7.02 -3.90
N TYR A 127 1.34 -7.98 -3.91
CA TYR A 127 1.69 -9.38 -4.07
C TYR A 127 0.67 -10.11 -4.94
N PRO A 128 1.10 -11.12 -5.73
CA PRO A 128 0.18 -11.81 -6.63
C PRO A 128 -0.88 -12.60 -5.88
N ALA A 129 -2.10 -12.62 -6.41
CA ALA A 129 -3.23 -13.36 -5.83
C ALA A 129 -3.04 -14.87 -5.95
N GLY A 130 -2.24 -15.32 -6.91
CA GLY A 130 -1.90 -16.71 -7.11
C GLY A 130 -0.73 -16.83 -8.10
N PRO A 131 -0.14 -18.04 -8.26
CA PRO A 131 1.05 -18.22 -9.10
C PRO A 131 0.81 -17.91 -10.58
N GLU A 132 -0.43 -17.99 -11.05
CA GLU A 132 -0.79 -17.62 -12.42
C GLU A 132 -0.83 -16.11 -12.64
N SER A 133 -0.94 -15.33 -11.56
CA SER A 133 -1.02 -13.87 -11.63
C SER A 133 0.35 -13.21 -11.71
N GLY A 134 1.37 -13.85 -11.14
CA GLY A 134 2.74 -13.33 -11.09
C GLY A 134 3.57 -14.04 -10.04
N HIS A 135 4.83 -13.64 -9.92
CA HIS A 135 5.76 -14.17 -8.93
C HIS A 135 6.41 -13.06 -8.10
N GLU A 136 6.43 -11.84 -8.63
CA GLU A 136 7.11 -10.75 -7.96
C GLU A 136 6.25 -10.15 -6.84
N ILE A 137 6.85 -10.02 -5.66
CA ILE A 137 6.31 -9.24 -4.55
C ILE A 137 7.05 -7.92 -4.53
N MET A 138 6.32 -6.81 -4.46
CA MET A 138 6.89 -5.46 -4.52
C MET A 138 6.51 -4.65 -3.29
N ILE A 139 7.42 -3.78 -2.85
CA ILE A 139 7.18 -2.84 -1.75
C ILE A 139 7.58 -1.43 -2.16
N ILE A 140 6.90 -0.44 -1.57
CA ILE A 140 7.18 0.98 -1.76
C ILE A 140 6.99 1.72 -0.44
N SER A 141 7.75 2.78 -0.25
CA SER A 141 7.59 3.69 0.89
C SER A 141 7.60 5.14 0.43
N GLN A 142 7.62 6.07 1.37
CA GLN A 142 7.69 7.51 1.09
C GLN A 142 8.90 7.91 0.25
N GLY A 143 9.92 7.06 0.17
CA GLY A 143 11.06 7.26 -0.73
C GLY A 143 10.74 7.11 -2.21
N ASN A 144 9.54 6.63 -2.54
CA ASN A 144 9.04 6.48 -3.92
C ASN A 144 9.86 5.52 -4.78
N GLN A 145 10.68 4.66 -4.18
CA GLN A 145 11.41 3.60 -4.85
C GLN A 145 10.67 2.27 -4.68
N VAL A 146 10.36 1.60 -5.77
CA VAL A 146 9.81 0.25 -5.74
C VAL A 146 10.93 -0.78 -5.65
N PHE A 147 10.80 -1.72 -4.74
CA PHE A 147 11.68 -2.87 -4.58
C PHE A 147 10.90 -4.14 -4.84
N GLY A 148 11.52 -5.13 -5.48
CA GLY A 148 10.86 -6.38 -5.82
C GLY A 148 11.69 -7.62 -5.51
N ARG A 149 11.01 -8.73 -5.20
CA ARG A 149 11.60 -10.05 -4.97
C ARG A 149 10.73 -11.13 -5.59
N TRP A 150 11.40 -12.20 -6.08
CA TRP A 150 10.74 -13.37 -6.69
C TRP A 150 10.86 -14.63 -5.85
N ASP A 151 11.65 -14.61 -4.76
CA ASP A 151 11.98 -15.78 -3.95
C ASP A 151 11.16 -15.92 -2.68
N LEU A 152 10.21 -15.01 -2.45
CA LEU A 152 9.34 -15.07 -1.28
C LEU A 152 8.08 -15.90 -1.57
N THR A 153 7.66 -16.70 -0.56
CA THR A 153 6.43 -17.49 -0.63
C THR A 153 5.21 -16.78 -0.06
N SER A 154 5.43 -15.69 0.68
CA SER A 154 4.37 -14.88 1.26
C SER A 154 4.82 -13.43 1.34
N PRO A 155 3.86 -12.46 1.34
CA PRO A 155 4.20 -11.06 1.45
C PRO A 155 4.75 -10.72 2.85
N PRO A 156 5.69 -9.77 2.94
CA PRO A 156 6.12 -9.24 4.23
C PRO A 156 5.00 -8.46 4.89
N ARG A 157 4.99 -8.42 6.21
CA ARG A 157 4.09 -7.56 6.98
C ARG A 157 4.72 -6.21 7.33
N ASN A 158 6.03 -6.15 7.27
CA ASN A 158 6.81 -5.00 7.71
C ASN A 158 7.75 -4.52 6.60
N TRP A 159 8.11 -3.26 6.66
CA TRP A 159 9.22 -2.74 5.86
C TRP A 159 10.52 -3.35 6.40
N PRO A 160 11.39 -3.91 5.55
CA PRO A 160 12.55 -4.66 6.01
C PRO A 160 13.62 -3.77 6.63
N THR A 161 14.52 -4.40 7.39
CA THR A 161 15.77 -3.76 7.81
C THR A 161 16.59 -3.37 6.58
N ASP A 162 17.55 -2.45 6.76
CA ASP A 162 18.43 -2.05 5.66
C ASP A 162 19.22 -3.25 5.12
N GLU A 163 19.63 -4.17 5.98
CA GLU A 163 20.32 -5.40 5.58
C GLU A 163 19.43 -6.30 4.72
N GLU A 164 18.19 -6.53 5.14
CA GLU A 164 17.23 -7.34 4.38
C GLU A 164 16.85 -6.66 3.06
N LEU A 165 16.77 -5.32 3.04
CA LEU A 165 16.40 -4.57 1.84
C LEU A 165 17.41 -4.78 0.70
N HIS A 166 18.66 -5.07 1.02
CA HIS A 166 19.68 -5.36 0.00
C HIS A 166 19.37 -6.62 -0.82
N LYS A 167 18.51 -7.50 -0.32
CA LYS A 167 18.04 -8.68 -1.04
C LYS A 167 16.94 -8.38 -2.04
N TRP A 168 16.40 -7.18 -2.03
CA TRP A 168 15.36 -6.72 -2.94
C TRP A 168 15.99 -6.01 -4.14
N GLY A 169 15.47 -6.29 -5.34
CA GLY A 169 15.88 -5.57 -6.54
C GLY A 169 15.16 -4.23 -6.66
N LYS A 170 15.83 -3.23 -7.19
CA LYS A 170 15.21 -1.93 -7.49
C LYS A 170 14.58 -1.94 -8.87
N HIS A 171 13.42 -1.32 -8.98
CA HIS A 171 12.76 -1.02 -10.25
C HIS A 171 13.12 0.35 -10.77
#